data_97567de11ff81a780f364d54cc19cdbb
#
_entry.id   97567de11ff81a780f364d54cc19cdbb
#
_cell.length_a   1.000
_cell.length_b   1.000
_cell.length_c   1.000
_cell.angle_alpha   90.00
_cell.angle_beta   90.00
_cell.angle_gamma   90.00
#
_symmetry.space_group_name_H-M   'P 1'
#
loop_
_entity.id
_entity.type
_entity.pdbx_description
1 polymer ?
#
loop_
_entity_poly.entity_id
_entity_poly.type
_entity_poly.pdbx_seq_one_letter_code
_entity_poly.pdbx_strand_id
1 'polypeptide(L)'
;MVSLVVASIEVVRGWCQRAGVSYPMLADTEHRVSEAYGVYNLLGDGLAAPAVFVIDTDGRIVWVHVGQHSGDRVDASTILARLP
;
A
#
# COMPACT_ATOMS: atom_id res chain seq x y z
N MET A 1 -3.97 -10.16 2.30
CA MET A 1 -3.56 -8.86 1.73
C MET A 1 -4.19 -7.73 2.50
N VAL A 2 -3.44 -6.67 2.74
CA VAL A 2 -3.93 -5.44 3.37
C VAL A 2 -3.55 -4.27 2.47
N SER A 3 -4.49 -3.36 2.22
CA SER A 3 -4.23 -2.12 1.50
C SER A 3 -4.22 -0.94 2.47
N LEU A 4 -3.31 0.01 2.28
CA LEU A 4 -3.16 1.18 3.14
C LEU A 4 -3.09 2.44 2.28
N VAL A 5 -3.86 3.47 2.64
CA VAL A 5 -3.93 4.71 1.86
C VAL A 5 -3.86 5.90 2.79
N VAL A 6 -3.08 6.92 2.42
CA VAL A 6 -3.05 8.21 3.13
C VAL A 6 -4.30 9.00 2.72
N ALA A 7 -5.37 8.86 3.48
CA ALA A 7 -6.66 9.50 3.24
C ALA A 7 -7.51 9.44 4.51
N SER A 8 -8.64 10.13 4.50
CA SER A 8 -9.59 10.04 5.62
C SER A 8 -10.31 8.68 5.59
N ILE A 9 -10.85 8.30 6.75
CA ILE A 9 -11.61 7.05 6.88
C ILE A 9 -12.80 7.03 5.94
N GLU A 10 -13.51 8.15 5.78
CA GLU A 10 -14.66 8.28 4.90
C GLU A 10 -14.30 8.04 3.44
N VAL A 11 -13.17 8.59 2.99
CA VAL A 11 -12.69 8.42 1.62
C VAL A 11 -12.32 6.96 1.36
N VAL A 12 -11.59 6.34 2.27
CA VAL A 12 -11.19 4.92 2.14
C VAL A 12 -12.41 4.02 2.14
N ARG A 13 -13.39 4.29 2.99
CA ARG A 13 -14.64 3.53 3.02
C ARG A 13 -15.38 3.61 1.68
N GLY A 14 -15.44 4.79 1.08
CA GLY A 14 -16.05 4.99 -0.23
C GLY A 14 -15.32 4.21 -1.33
N TRP A 15 -14.01 4.20 -1.32
CA TRP A 15 -13.21 3.42 -2.27
C TRP A 15 -13.42 1.92 -2.10
N CYS A 16 -13.47 1.46 -0.86
CA CYS A 16 -13.70 0.05 -0.54
C CYS A 16 -15.07 -0.43 -1.08
N GLN A 17 -16.10 0.39 -0.92
CA GLN A 17 -17.45 0.09 -1.42
C GLN A 17 -17.48 0.06 -2.95
N ARG A 18 -16.83 1.01 -3.61
CA ARG A 18 -16.80 1.08 -5.08
C ARG A 18 -15.99 -0.03 -5.70
N ALA A 19 -14.86 -0.38 -5.09
CA ALA A 19 -13.97 -1.42 -5.61
C ALA A 19 -14.46 -2.84 -5.30
N GLY A 20 -15.31 -2.99 -4.28
CA GLY A 20 -15.84 -4.31 -3.88
C GLY A 20 -14.75 -5.27 -3.39
N VAL A 21 -13.67 -4.74 -2.79
CA VAL A 21 -12.55 -5.56 -2.32
C VAL A 21 -12.93 -6.37 -1.09
N SER A 22 -12.38 -7.58 -1.00
CA SER A 22 -12.63 -8.50 0.11
C SER A 22 -11.54 -8.46 1.19
N TYR A 23 -10.38 -7.85 0.89
CA TYR A 23 -9.28 -7.71 1.85
C TYR A 23 -9.40 -6.38 2.61
N PRO A 24 -8.78 -6.25 3.80
CA PRO A 24 -8.81 -4.99 4.56
C PRO A 24 -8.16 -3.84 3.79
N MET A 25 -8.82 -2.68 3.81
CA MET A 25 -8.28 -1.44 3.29
C MET A 25 -8.28 -0.41 4.43
N LEU A 26 -7.10 0.08 4.81
CA LEU A 26 -6.90 0.92 5.98
C LEU A 26 -6.59 2.36 5.58
N ALA A 27 -7.05 3.31 6.41
CA ALA A 27 -6.77 4.72 6.25
C ALA A 27 -5.59 5.11 7.13
N ASP A 28 -4.49 5.58 6.52
CA ASP A 28 -3.33 6.11 7.23
C ASP A 28 -3.50 7.63 7.33
N THR A 29 -4.43 8.08 8.18
CA THR A 29 -4.87 9.47 8.25
C THR A 29 -3.77 10.45 8.63
N GLU A 30 -2.80 10.00 9.44
CA GLU A 30 -1.67 10.82 9.89
C GLU A 30 -0.36 10.40 9.22
N HIS A 31 -0.41 9.60 8.19
CA HIS A 31 0.72 9.07 7.40
C HIS A 31 1.84 8.41 8.24
N ARG A 32 1.52 7.93 9.43
CA ARG A 32 2.51 7.32 10.34
C ARG A 32 3.09 6.02 9.80
N VAL A 33 2.22 5.15 9.26
CA VAL A 33 2.66 3.86 8.71
C VAL A 33 3.45 4.08 7.44
N SER A 34 2.97 4.96 6.56
CA SER A 34 3.67 5.31 5.33
C SER A 34 5.05 5.89 5.61
N GLU A 35 5.19 6.73 6.64
CA GLU A 35 6.49 7.24 7.08
C GLU A 35 7.38 6.14 7.62
N ALA A 36 6.83 5.23 8.44
CA ALA A 36 7.58 4.12 9.02
C ALA A 36 8.15 3.19 7.95
N TYR A 37 7.44 3.02 6.83
CA TYR A 37 7.90 2.23 5.69
C TYR A 37 8.74 3.03 4.69
N GLY A 38 8.93 4.33 4.93
CA GLY A 38 9.78 5.18 4.09
C GLY A 38 9.18 5.56 2.75
N VAL A 39 7.86 5.49 2.59
CA VAL A 39 7.19 5.77 1.32
C VAL A 39 6.31 7.01 1.32
N TYR A 40 6.15 7.68 2.47
CA TYR A 40 5.32 8.88 2.54
C TYR A 40 6.00 10.05 1.84
N ASN A 41 5.23 10.75 1.01
CA ASN A 41 5.67 11.96 0.28
C ASN A 41 6.96 11.75 -0.52
N LEU A 42 7.24 10.50 -0.89
CA LEU A 42 8.44 10.16 -1.66
C LEU A 42 8.43 10.82 -3.03
N LEU A 43 7.23 10.97 -3.62
CA LEU A 43 7.03 11.60 -4.94
C LEU A 43 6.68 13.09 -4.83
N GLY A 44 6.70 13.67 -3.62
CA GLY A 44 6.42 15.08 -3.40
C GLY A 44 4.94 15.47 -3.50
N ASP A 45 4.02 14.50 -3.40
CA ASP A 45 2.58 14.71 -3.57
C ASP A 45 1.78 14.67 -2.27
N GLY A 46 2.44 14.53 -1.11
CA GLY A 46 1.77 14.42 0.18
C GLY A 46 1.02 13.10 0.39
N LEU A 47 1.33 12.09 -0.42
CA LEU A 47 0.71 10.77 -0.36
C LEU A 47 1.78 9.69 -0.19
N ALA A 48 1.35 8.46 0.06
CA ALA A 48 2.24 7.31 -0.01
C ALA A 48 2.53 6.99 -1.48
N ALA A 49 3.80 6.75 -1.82
CA ALA A 49 4.16 6.23 -3.13
C ALA A 49 3.53 4.85 -3.32
N PRO A 50 3.18 4.45 -4.56
CA PRO A 50 2.73 3.09 -4.81
C PRO A 50 3.84 2.12 -4.37
N ALA A 51 3.50 1.18 -3.50
CA ALA A 51 4.48 0.24 -2.96
C ALA A 51 3.82 -1.07 -2.59
N VAL A 52 4.57 -2.15 -2.70
CA VAL A 52 4.15 -3.48 -2.26
C VAL A 52 5.25 -4.05 -1.38
N PHE A 53 4.88 -4.54 -0.22
CA PHE A 53 5.76 -5.24 0.70
C PHE A 53 5.22 -6.64 0.90
N VAL A 54 6.06 -7.65 0.66
CA VAL A 54 5.72 -9.04 0.99
C VAL A 54 6.41 -9.37 2.31
N ILE A 55 5.60 -9.74 3.29
CA ILE A 55 6.06 -9.99 4.66
C ILE A 55 5.75 -11.45 4.98
N ASP A 56 6.74 -12.19 5.49
CA ASP A 56 6.56 -13.57 5.88
C ASP A 56 5.84 -13.70 7.24
N THR A 57 5.59 -14.93 7.66
CA THR A 57 4.89 -15.20 8.93
C THR A 57 5.70 -14.80 10.16
N ASP A 58 7.01 -14.58 10.02
CA ASP A 58 7.87 -14.10 11.10
C ASP A 58 7.93 -12.57 11.18
N GLY A 59 7.21 -11.88 10.29
CA GLY A 59 7.20 -10.42 10.24
C GLY A 59 8.38 -9.81 9.48
N ARG A 60 9.11 -10.60 8.68
CA ARG A 60 10.24 -10.12 7.88
C ARG A 60 9.78 -9.73 6.49
N ILE A 61 10.31 -8.62 5.98
CA ILE A 61 10.08 -8.21 4.60
C ILE A 61 10.97 -9.07 3.69
N VAL A 62 10.34 -9.88 2.83
CA VAL A 62 11.06 -10.78 1.92
C VAL A 62 11.14 -10.23 0.50
N TRP A 63 10.29 -9.26 0.16
CA TRP A 63 10.32 -8.59 -1.14
C TRP A 63 9.63 -7.23 -1.03
N VAL A 64 10.12 -6.26 -1.80
CA VAL A 64 9.54 -4.93 -1.82
C VAL A 64 9.65 -4.33 -3.23
N HIS A 65 8.59 -3.62 -3.63
CA HIS A 65 8.60 -2.74 -4.79
C HIS A 65 8.09 -1.37 -4.35
N VAL A 66 8.85 -0.32 -4.66
CA VAL A 66 8.43 1.07 -4.43
C VAL A 66 8.38 1.78 -5.77
N GLY A 67 7.22 2.33 -6.12
CA GLY A 67 7.03 3.02 -7.38
C GLY A 67 7.80 4.33 -7.46
N GLN A 68 8.32 4.65 -8.65
CA GLN A 68 9.03 5.91 -8.93
C GLN A 68 8.09 7.01 -9.39
N HIS A 69 6.85 6.68 -9.73
CA HIS A 69 5.79 7.61 -10.07
C HIS A 69 4.43 6.98 -9.77
N SER A 70 3.36 7.77 -9.79
CA SER A 70 2.04 7.32 -9.34
C SER A 70 1.46 6.15 -10.15
N GLY A 71 1.92 5.97 -11.39
CA GLY A 71 1.50 4.84 -12.24
C GLY A 71 2.42 3.62 -12.17
N ASP A 72 3.51 3.67 -11.41
CA ASP A 72 4.47 2.57 -11.31
C ASP A 72 4.00 1.55 -10.28
N ARG A 73 3.20 0.60 -10.73
CA ARG A 73 2.59 -0.42 -9.89
C ARG A 73 2.88 -1.80 -10.46
N VAL A 74 3.14 -2.76 -9.58
CA VAL A 74 3.30 -4.16 -10.00
C VAL A 74 1.94 -4.81 -10.21
N ASP A 75 1.87 -5.77 -11.13
CA ASP A 75 0.64 -6.52 -11.37
C ASP A 75 0.48 -7.66 -10.34
N ALA A 76 -0.72 -8.25 -10.30
CA ALA A 76 -1.05 -9.30 -9.34
C ALA A 76 -0.21 -10.56 -9.56
N SER A 77 0.11 -10.91 -10.81
CA SER A 77 0.90 -12.10 -11.10
C SER A 77 2.33 -11.98 -10.56
N THR A 78 2.93 -10.80 -10.64
CA THR A 78 4.25 -10.52 -10.06
C THR A 78 4.21 -10.67 -8.55
N ILE A 79 3.19 -10.12 -7.89
CA ILE A 79 3.02 -10.21 -6.44
C ILE A 79 2.88 -11.68 -6.02
N LEU A 80 2.02 -12.44 -6.70
CA LEU A 80 1.79 -13.87 -6.39
C LEU A 80 3.06 -14.69 -6.52
N ALA A 81 3.91 -14.38 -7.50
CA ALA A 81 5.18 -15.08 -7.70
C ALA A 81 6.20 -14.80 -6.58
N ARG A 82 6.00 -13.75 -5.79
CA ARG A 82 6.89 -13.34 -4.69
C ARG A 82 6.41 -13.79 -3.31
N LEU A 83 5.20 -14.35 -3.21
CA LEU A 83 4.68 -14.84 -1.94
C LEU A 83 5.48 -16.07 -1.48
N PRO A 84 5.75 -16.16 -0.17
CA PRO A 84 6.47 -17.31 0.38
C PRO A 84 5.66 -18.59 0.33
#